data_110202049947f5b57caa34c23a6104ab
#
_entry.id   110202049947f5b57caa34c23a6104ab
#
_cell.length_a   1.000
_cell.length_b   1.000
_cell.length_c   1.000
_cell.angle_alpha   90.00
_cell.angle_beta   90.00
_cell.angle_gamma   90.00
#
_symmetry.space_group_name_H-M   'P 1'
#
loop_
_entity.id
_entity.type
_entity.pdbx_description
1 polymer ?
#
loop_
_entity_poly.entity_id
_entity_poly.type
_entity_poly.pdbx_seq_one_letter_code
_entity_poly.pdbx_strand_id
1 'polypeptide(L)'
;MAVAEVTYRRIEVPDSLRGVVEHVWVLHQPGSPGEAEVLLPDGRGLVLLTAGATGLLVDPLTGERRPEEPELRGPWTHALVRTQTGPGVRLGLQLHPLGPARLRGGRPIADRALPLADVVGPVADDASRLLAAGAEDDAARLLLDAFARQPIERSADLDRLDDVVARVDQERGLVRPVDLAGFAGVQLAELHRWCVALLGMAPAAYLSAVRFSSYVRERVGAGPVRLEAAVAALRWFMDPAYPPREVERFTGLAPADLRRLVERLGRPTP
;
A
#
# COMPACT_ATOMS: atom_id res chain seq x y z
N MET A 1 -1.87 15.98 31.22
CA MET A 1 -1.89 16.21 29.75
C MET A 1 -2.69 15.06 29.15
N ALA A 2 -3.78 15.35 28.47
CA ALA A 2 -4.48 14.33 27.70
C ALA A 2 -3.56 13.87 26.55
N VAL A 3 -3.33 12.57 26.46
CA VAL A 3 -2.64 11.99 25.29
C VAL A 3 -3.56 12.24 24.10
N ALA A 4 -3.11 13.01 23.13
CA ALA A 4 -3.89 13.21 21.91
C ALA A 4 -4.06 11.83 21.24
N GLU A 5 -5.31 11.45 21.02
CA GLU A 5 -5.67 10.13 20.51
C GLU A 5 -5.57 10.10 19.00
N VAL A 6 -5.07 8.99 18.45
CA VAL A 6 -5.12 8.73 17.01
C VAL A 6 -6.58 8.52 16.62
N THR A 7 -7.09 9.35 15.73
CA THR A 7 -8.46 9.18 15.23
C THR A 7 -8.46 8.75 13.77
N TYR A 8 -9.28 7.75 13.47
CA TYR A 8 -9.43 7.19 12.13
C TYR A 8 -10.90 7.25 11.71
N ARG A 9 -11.17 7.78 10.52
CA ARG A 9 -12.51 7.90 9.97
C ARG A 9 -12.52 7.44 8.52
N ARG A 10 -13.59 6.76 8.09
CA ARG A 10 -13.83 6.41 6.70
C ARG A 10 -14.81 7.37 6.05
N ILE A 11 -14.61 7.60 4.75
CA ILE A 11 -15.49 8.38 3.87
C ILE A 11 -16.02 7.43 2.80
N GLU A 12 -17.27 7.62 2.41
CA GLU A 12 -17.94 6.80 1.41
C GLU A 12 -17.36 7.04 0.01
N VAL A 13 -17.23 5.95 -0.76
CA VAL A 13 -16.73 5.98 -2.14
C VAL A 13 -17.92 5.91 -3.11
N PRO A 14 -18.02 6.82 -4.10
CA PRO A 14 -19.05 6.75 -5.12
C PRO A 14 -18.98 5.45 -5.93
N ASP A 15 -20.16 4.93 -6.32
CA ASP A 15 -20.28 3.71 -7.13
C ASP A 15 -19.51 3.79 -8.47
N SER A 16 -19.37 4.98 -9.04
CA SER A 16 -18.62 5.22 -10.28
C SER A 16 -17.12 4.89 -10.17
N LEU A 17 -16.57 4.84 -8.95
CA LEU A 17 -15.18 4.50 -8.69
C LEU A 17 -14.97 3.09 -8.13
N ARG A 18 -16.02 2.26 -8.10
CA ARG A 18 -15.89 0.85 -7.73
C ARG A 18 -14.87 0.14 -8.64
N GLY A 19 -14.01 -0.67 -8.03
CA GLY A 19 -12.91 -1.34 -8.72
C GLY A 19 -11.69 -0.43 -9.00
N VAL A 20 -11.76 0.85 -8.62
CA VAL A 20 -10.62 1.78 -8.64
C VAL A 20 -10.21 2.17 -7.23
N VAL A 21 -11.17 2.62 -6.41
CA VAL A 21 -10.98 3.00 -5.01
C VAL A 21 -11.74 2.01 -4.14
N GLU A 22 -11.07 1.37 -3.18
CA GLU A 22 -11.69 0.46 -2.22
C GLU A 22 -12.32 1.21 -1.05
N HIS A 23 -11.59 2.17 -0.50
CA HIS A 23 -12.09 3.03 0.57
C HIS A 23 -11.27 4.32 0.70
N VAL A 24 -11.88 5.32 1.29
CA VAL A 24 -11.25 6.59 1.65
C VAL A 24 -11.17 6.67 3.17
N TRP A 25 -10.07 7.22 3.67
CA TRP A 25 -9.87 7.37 5.11
C TRP A 25 -9.18 8.70 5.44
N VAL A 26 -9.49 9.22 6.61
CA VAL A 26 -8.78 10.33 7.25
C VAL A 26 -8.19 9.83 8.56
N LEU A 27 -6.94 10.17 8.79
CA LEU A 27 -6.19 9.79 9.97
C LEU A 27 -5.54 11.04 10.59
N HIS A 28 -5.96 11.37 11.81
CA HIS A 28 -5.28 12.36 12.62
C HIS A 28 -4.28 11.66 13.52
N GLN A 29 -3.05 12.10 13.47
CA GLN A 29 -1.97 11.59 14.31
C GLN A 29 -1.39 12.73 15.13
N PRO A 30 -1.27 12.55 16.46
CA PRO A 30 -0.64 13.55 17.32
C PRO A 30 0.86 13.69 17.04
N GLY A 31 1.46 12.65 16.46
CA GLY A 31 2.90 12.55 16.24
C GLY A 31 3.67 12.54 17.54
N SER A 32 4.40 11.46 17.78
CA SER A 32 5.28 11.36 18.95
C SER A 32 6.71 11.15 18.47
N PRO A 33 7.68 11.90 18.99
CA PRO A 33 9.08 11.66 18.66
C PRO A 33 9.46 10.20 18.92
N GLY A 34 10.07 9.55 17.94
CA GLY A 34 10.53 8.17 18.03
C GLY A 34 9.47 7.10 17.71
N GLU A 35 8.21 7.45 17.46
CA GLU A 35 7.23 6.49 16.94
C GLU A 35 7.44 6.25 15.45
N ALA A 36 7.61 4.98 15.10
CA ALA A 36 7.71 4.54 13.71
C ALA A 36 6.58 3.56 13.38
N GLU A 37 6.01 3.75 12.20
CA GLU A 37 4.95 2.92 11.64
C GLU A 37 5.51 2.13 10.46
N VAL A 38 5.15 0.85 10.36
CA VAL A 38 5.48 0.02 9.21
C VAL A 38 4.31 0.02 8.24
N LEU A 39 4.56 0.51 7.03
CA LEU A 39 3.64 0.43 5.92
C LEU A 39 3.83 -0.92 5.24
N LEU A 40 2.84 -1.80 5.40
CA LEU A 40 2.92 -3.16 4.85
C LEU A 40 2.70 -3.17 3.34
N PRO A 41 3.38 -4.06 2.60
CA PRO A 41 3.11 -4.30 1.20
C PRO A 41 1.85 -5.15 1.09
N ASP A 42 0.71 -4.54 0.79
CA ASP A 42 -0.58 -5.21 0.70
C ASP A 42 -1.05 -5.46 -0.75
N GLY A 43 -0.20 -5.15 -1.72
CA GLY A 43 -0.51 -5.27 -3.14
C GLY A 43 -1.43 -4.17 -3.67
N ARG A 44 -1.67 -3.12 -2.88
CA ARG A 44 -2.59 -2.02 -3.20
C ARG A 44 -1.85 -0.71 -3.44
N GLY A 45 -2.41 0.13 -4.30
CA GLY A 45 -1.98 1.51 -4.45
C GLY A 45 -2.64 2.43 -3.42
N LEU A 46 -2.09 3.62 -3.27
CA LEU A 46 -2.58 4.63 -2.35
C LEU A 46 -2.45 6.02 -2.97
N VAL A 47 -3.54 6.79 -2.97
CA VAL A 47 -3.45 8.24 -3.13
C VAL A 47 -3.34 8.85 -1.75
N LEU A 48 -2.36 9.70 -1.54
CA LEU A 48 -2.08 10.30 -0.24
C LEU A 48 -2.02 11.82 -0.34
N LEU A 49 -2.71 12.49 0.58
CA LEU A 49 -2.50 13.88 0.95
C LEU A 49 -2.08 13.96 2.42
N THR A 50 -1.24 14.93 2.74
CA THR A 50 -0.79 15.21 4.10
C THR A 50 -0.93 16.68 4.45
N ALA A 51 -1.27 16.98 5.70
CA ALA A 51 -1.28 18.35 6.24
C ALA A 51 -0.69 18.33 7.67
N GLY A 52 -0.06 19.44 8.06
CA GLY A 52 0.66 19.54 9.34
C GLY A 52 2.09 19.00 9.24
N ALA A 53 2.55 18.28 10.26
CA ALA A 53 3.91 17.71 10.25
C ALA A 53 4.05 16.63 9.19
N THR A 54 4.99 16.83 8.28
CA THR A 54 5.28 15.88 7.20
C THR A 54 5.93 14.62 7.75
N GLY A 55 5.43 13.46 7.33
CA GLY A 55 6.07 12.19 7.60
C GLY A 55 7.36 12.01 6.78
N LEU A 56 8.28 11.23 7.29
CA LEU A 56 9.47 10.77 6.57
C LEU A 56 9.31 9.28 6.28
N LEU A 57 9.39 8.91 5.00
CA LEU A 57 9.43 7.54 4.55
C LEU A 57 10.88 7.06 4.43
N VAL A 58 11.12 5.88 4.91
CA VAL A 58 12.41 5.19 4.82
C VAL A 58 12.19 3.84 4.17
N ASP A 59 12.91 3.58 3.09
CA ASP A 59 13.03 2.24 2.53
C ASP A 59 14.09 1.46 3.31
N PRO A 60 13.71 0.44 4.07
CA PRO A 60 14.67 -0.29 4.91
C PRO A 60 15.61 -1.18 4.08
N LEU A 61 15.31 -1.50 2.83
CA LEU A 61 16.20 -2.29 1.97
C LEU A 61 17.31 -1.45 1.35
N THR A 62 16.97 -0.28 0.82
CA THR A 62 17.91 0.62 0.17
C THR A 62 18.54 1.64 1.14
N GLY A 63 17.80 2.00 2.20
CA GLY A 63 18.14 3.09 3.10
C GLY A 63 17.75 4.46 2.56
N GLU A 64 17.05 4.52 1.43
CA GLU A 64 16.52 5.75 0.86
C GLU A 64 15.53 6.41 1.83
N ARG A 65 15.60 7.74 1.92
CA ARG A 65 14.72 8.55 2.77
C ARG A 65 14.08 9.64 1.91
N ARG A 66 12.78 9.79 2.04
CA ARG A 66 12.05 10.87 1.37
C ARG A 66 10.91 11.41 2.23
N PRO A 67 10.55 12.68 2.11
CA PRO A 67 9.35 13.19 2.75
C PRO A 67 8.10 12.52 2.20
N GLU A 68 7.05 12.47 3.01
CA GLU A 68 5.71 12.10 2.55
C GLU A 68 5.07 13.33 1.90
N GLU A 69 4.85 13.27 0.60
CA GLU A 69 4.26 14.33 -0.19
C GLU A 69 2.92 13.88 -0.79
N PRO A 70 2.10 14.81 -1.31
CA PRO A 70 0.91 14.43 -2.08
C PRO A 70 1.28 13.58 -3.29
N GLU A 71 0.89 12.31 -3.26
CA GLU A 71 1.35 11.32 -4.24
C GLU A 71 0.29 10.27 -4.60
N LEU A 72 0.40 9.71 -5.80
CA LEU A 72 -0.13 8.41 -6.15
C LEU A 72 0.98 7.38 -5.97
N ARG A 73 0.87 6.57 -4.95
CA ARG A 73 1.78 5.45 -4.67
C ARG A 73 1.23 4.18 -5.28
N GLY A 74 2.07 3.46 -6.02
CA GLY A 74 1.74 2.11 -6.49
C GLY A 74 1.84 1.08 -5.36
N PRO A 75 1.45 -0.16 -5.64
CA PRO A 75 1.69 -1.25 -4.71
C PRO A 75 3.20 -1.48 -4.53
N TRP A 76 3.60 -1.72 -3.28
CA TRP A 76 4.99 -2.02 -2.93
C TRP A 76 5.19 -3.52 -2.74
N THR A 77 6.36 -4.01 -3.11
CA THR A 77 6.76 -5.42 -2.92
C THR A 77 7.39 -5.68 -1.56
N HIS A 78 7.76 -4.62 -0.82
CA HIS A 78 8.33 -4.70 0.53
C HIS A 78 7.81 -3.58 1.44
N ALA A 79 8.00 -3.75 2.74
CA ALA A 79 7.54 -2.79 3.74
C ALA A 79 8.37 -1.51 3.72
N LEU A 80 7.73 -0.37 3.95
CA LEU A 80 8.37 0.92 4.21
C LEU A 80 8.22 1.28 5.69
N VAL A 81 9.11 2.12 6.20
CA VAL A 81 8.99 2.70 7.54
C VAL A 81 8.61 4.17 7.42
N ARG A 82 7.66 4.57 8.23
CA ARG A 82 7.22 5.95 8.32
C ARG A 82 7.49 6.48 9.72
N THR A 83 8.05 7.68 9.82
CA THR A 83 8.19 8.41 11.08
C THR A 83 7.53 9.78 10.96
N GLN A 84 7.03 10.31 12.09
CA GLN A 84 6.43 11.64 12.17
C GLN A 84 6.70 12.25 13.53
N THR A 85 7.19 13.49 13.56
CA THR A 85 7.64 14.15 14.80
C THR A 85 6.65 15.14 15.39
N GLY A 86 5.55 15.42 14.70
CA GLY A 86 4.53 16.39 15.13
C GLY A 86 3.13 16.01 14.68
N PRO A 87 2.12 16.77 15.11
CA PRO A 87 0.74 16.51 14.73
C PRO A 87 0.53 16.70 13.23
N GLY A 88 -0.26 15.81 12.64
CA GLY A 88 -0.59 15.88 11.22
C GLY A 88 -1.87 15.12 10.89
N VAL A 89 -2.42 15.45 9.73
CA VAL A 89 -3.59 14.80 9.14
C VAL A 89 -3.17 14.15 7.84
N ARG A 90 -3.63 12.94 7.62
CA ARG A 90 -3.49 12.21 6.36
C ARG A 90 -4.87 11.87 5.80
N LEU A 91 -5.07 12.18 4.54
CA LEU A 91 -6.20 11.72 3.75
C LEU A 91 -5.68 10.70 2.74
N GLY A 92 -6.18 9.48 2.82
CA GLY A 92 -5.78 8.38 1.93
C GLY A 92 -6.95 7.82 1.16
N LEU A 93 -6.76 7.61 -0.16
CA LEU A 93 -7.64 6.81 -0.97
C LEU A 93 -6.93 5.47 -1.24
N GLN A 94 -7.35 4.42 -0.55
CA GLN A 94 -6.85 3.07 -0.80
C GLN A 94 -7.38 2.59 -2.15
N LEU A 95 -6.49 2.30 -3.07
CA LEU A 95 -6.86 1.85 -4.39
C LEU A 95 -6.99 0.33 -4.44
N HIS A 96 -7.90 -0.14 -5.28
CA HIS A 96 -7.92 -1.54 -5.71
C HIS A 96 -6.56 -1.90 -6.33
N PRO A 97 -6.06 -3.14 -6.24
CA PRO A 97 -4.78 -3.53 -6.85
C PRO A 97 -4.62 -3.11 -8.31
N LEU A 98 -5.71 -3.19 -9.09
CA LEU A 98 -5.75 -2.73 -10.48
C LEU A 98 -6.10 -1.23 -10.64
N GLY A 99 -6.39 -0.54 -9.55
CA GLY A 99 -6.78 0.88 -9.57
C GLY A 99 -5.75 1.78 -10.27
N PRO A 100 -4.43 1.69 -9.96
CA PRO A 100 -3.42 2.48 -10.66
C PRO A 100 -3.40 2.25 -12.18
N ALA A 101 -3.57 0.99 -12.62
CA ALA A 101 -3.63 0.67 -14.05
C ALA A 101 -4.90 1.24 -14.68
N ARG A 102 -6.05 1.09 -14.03
CA ARG A 102 -7.33 1.62 -14.52
C ARG A 102 -7.33 3.14 -14.68
N LEU A 103 -6.69 3.86 -13.75
CA LEU A 103 -6.57 5.33 -13.78
C LEU A 103 -5.55 5.84 -14.81
N ARG A 104 -4.63 5.00 -15.27
CA ARG A 104 -3.51 5.40 -16.12
C ARG A 104 -3.52 4.73 -17.49
N GLY A 105 -4.69 4.33 -17.99
CA GLY A 105 -4.81 3.71 -19.30
C GLY A 105 -3.98 2.42 -19.42
N GLY A 106 -4.04 1.55 -18.41
CA GLY A 106 -3.32 0.29 -18.38
C GLY A 106 -1.85 0.38 -17.94
N ARG A 107 -1.37 1.52 -17.43
CA ARG A 107 0.04 1.70 -17.01
C ARG A 107 0.20 1.52 -15.51
N PRO A 108 0.73 0.39 -15.03
CA PRO A 108 0.94 0.16 -13.60
C PRO A 108 2.12 0.99 -13.07
N ILE A 109 2.16 1.15 -11.75
CA ILE A 109 3.28 1.75 -11.02
C ILE A 109 3.56 0.89 -9.78
N ALA A 110 4.42 -0.12 -9.88
CA ALA A 110 4.86 -0.88 -8.71
C ALA A 110 6.19 -0.32 -8.18
N ASP A 111 6.37 -0.35 -6.86
CA ASP A 111 7.56 0.17 -6.15
C ASP A 111 7.95 1.61 -6.53
N ARG A 112 6.94 2.42 -6.85
CA ARG A 112 7.11 3.82 -7.26
C ARG A 112 5.97 4.68 -6.74
N ALA A 113 6.27 5.98 -6.60
CA ALA A 113 5.28 7.02 -6.37
C ALA A 113 5.38 8.07 -7.48
N LEU A 114 4.26 8.71 -7.79
CA LEU A 114 4.15 9.82 -8.70
C LEU A 114 3.57 11.02 -7.95
N PRO A 115 4.07 12.24 -8.19
CA PRO A 115 3.43 13.44 -7.66
C PRO A 115 1.95 13.44 -8.01
N LEU A 116 1.08 13.74 -7.05
CA LEU A 116 -0.36 13.70 -7.29
C LEU A 116 -0.79 14.73 -8.37
N ALA A 117 -0.05 15.83 -8.48
CA ALA A 117 -0.27 16.83 -9.52
C ALA A 117 -0.07 16.27 -10.95
N ASP A 118 0.80 15.27 -11.13
CA ASP A 118 0.97 14.58 -12.43
C ASP A 118 -0.23 13.69 -12.79
N VAL A 119 -1.09 13.38 -11.82
CA VAL A 119 -2.23 12.49 -11.99
C VAL A 119 -3.55 13.27 -12.13
N VAL A 120 -3.78 14.26 -11.25
CA VAL A 120 -5.05 15.01 -11.21
C VAL A 120 -4.86 16.52 -11.49
N GLY A 121 -3.67 16.94 -11.90
CA GLY A 121 -3.37 18.33 -12.20
C GLY A 121 -3.53 19.25 -11.00
N PRO A 122 -4.01 20.50 -11.22
CA PRO A 122 -4.15 21.51 -10.16
C PRO A 122 -5.07 21.10 -8.99
N VAL A 123 -5.92 20.11 -9.21
CA VAL A 123 -6.81 19.58 -8.15
C VAL A 123 -6.01 19.06 -6.95
N ALA A 124 -4.79 18.58 -7.15
CA ALA A 124 -3.91 18.15 -6.07
C ALA A 124 -3.63 19.27 -5.05
N ASP A 125 -3.32 20.47 -5.55
CA ASP A 125 -3.04 21.64 -4.71
C ASP A 125 -4.30 22.16 -4.02
N ASP A 126 -5.44 22.15 -4.72
CA ASP A 126 -6.72 22.57 -4.15
C ASP A 126 -7.15 21.64 -3.02
N ALA A 127 -7.04 20.31 -3.22
CA ALA A 127 -7.35 19.32 -2.20
C ALA A 127 -6.38 19.42 -1.00
N SER A 128 -5.09 19.67 -1.25
CA SER A 128 -4.10 19.89 -0.18
C SER A 128 -4.43 21.14 0.66
N ARG A 129 -4.88 22.22 0.03
CA ARG A 129 -5.31 23.44 0.74
C ARG A 129 -6.56 23.19 1.59
N LEU A 130 -7.54 22.45 1.06
CA LEU A 130 -8.74 22.07 1.81
C LEU A 130 -8.38 21.21 3.03
N LEU A 131 -7.50 20.21 2.84
CA LEU A 131 -7.03 19.37 3.94
C LEU A 131 -6.31 20.19 5.02
N ALA A 132 -5.44 21.12 4.62
CA ALA A 132 -4.73 21.99 5.55
C ALA A 132 -5.66 22.97 6.30
N ALA A 133 -6.81 23.32 5.69
CA ALA A 133 -7.85 24.13 6.32
C ALA A 133 -8.80 23.31 7.22
N GLY A 134 -8.62 21.99 7.34
CA GLY A 134 -9.50 21.11 8.11
C GLY A 134 -10.80 20.73 7.38
N ALA A 135 -10.92 21.03 6.10
CA ALA A 135 -12.07 20.68 5.25
C ALA A 135 -11.86 19.31 4.57
N GLU A 136 -11.71 18.27 5.38
CA GLU A 136 -11.28 16.93 4.94
C GLU A 136 -12.27 16.26 3.98
N ASP A 137 -13.58 16.40 4.26
CA ASP A 137 -14.61 15.81 3.41
C ASP A 137 -14.67 16.48 2.04
N ASP A 138 -14.41 17.79 1.99
CA ASP A 138 -14.34 18.52 0.74
C ASP A 138 -13.07 18.16 -0.05
N ALA A 139 -11.93 17.98 0.64
CA ALA A 139 -10.70 17.52 0.01
C ALA A 139 -10.89 16.11 -0.58
N ALA A 140 -11.51 15.20 0.16
CA ALA A 140 -11.81 13.84 -0.32
C ALA A 140 -12.76 13.87 -1.51
N ARG A 141 -13.85 14.63 -1.43
CA ARG A 141 -14.84 14.77 -2.52
C ARG A 141 -14.19 15.32 -3.78
N LEU A 142 -13.37 16.37 -3.64
CA LEU A 142 -12.67 16.99 -4.77
C LEU A 142 -11.76 15.97 -5.50
N LEU A 143 -11.02 15.14 -4.77
CA LEU A 143 -10.19 14.08 -5.36
C LEU A 143 -11.03 12.98 -6.02
N LEU A 144 -12.09 12.50 -5.35
CA LEU A 144 -12.98 11.50 -5.90
C LEU A 144 -13.64 11.97 -7.21
N ASP A 145 -14.09 13.23 -7.25
CA ASP A 145 -14.65 13.85 -8.45
C ASP A 145 -13.61 14.00 -9.57
N ALA A 146 -12.36 14.29 -9.22
CA ALA A 146 -11.28 14.36 -10.21
C ALA A 146 -10.99 12.99 -10.83
N PHE A 147 -10.96 11.93 -10.01
CA PHE A 147 -10.79 10.56 -10.51
C PHE A 147 -12.00 10.06 -11.30
N ALA A 148 -13.23 10.40 -10.89
CA ALA A 148 -14.44 10.01 -11.61
C ALA A 148 -14.56 10.66 -13.01
N ARG A 149 -13.89 11.80 -13.21
CA ARG A 149 -13.83 12.47 -14.54
C ARG A 149 -12.76 11.90 -15.46
N GLN A 150 -11.82 11.10 -14.95
CA GLN A 150 -10.82 10.46 -15.79
C GLN A 150 -11.41 9.26 -16.54
N PRO A 151 -10.92 8.96 -17.76
CA PRO A 151 -11.27 7.74 -18.42
C PRO A 151 -10.74 6.55 -17.62
N ILE A 152 -11.66 5.73 -17.12
CA ILE A 152 -11.32 4.50 -16.42
C ILE A 152 -11.14 3.40 -17.45
N GLU A 153 -9.93 2.82 -17.51
CA GLU A 153 -9.62 1.72 -18.40
C GLU A 153 -10.45 0.47 -18.06
N ARG A 154 -11.05 -0.12 -19.08
CA ARG A 154 -11.83 -1.36 -18.98
C ARG A 154 -11.42 -2.28 -20.12
N SER A 155 -11.04 -3.49 -19.79
CA SER A 155 -10.72 -4.51 -20.76
C SER A 155 -11.04 -5.90 -20.20
N ALA A 156 -11.26 -6.86 -21.09
CA ALA A 156 -11.51 -8.25 -20.67
C ALA A 156 -10.36 -8.83 -19.83
N ASP A 157 -9.13 -8.41 -20.09
CA ASP A 157 -7.97 -8.86 -19.32
C ASP A 157 -7.96 -8.24 -17.91
N LEU A 158 -8.36 -6.96 -17.76
CA LEU A 158 -8.55 -6.32 -16.46
C LEU A 158 -9.65 -7.02 -15.66
N ASP A 159 -10.77 -7.36 -16.29
CA ASP A 159 -11.89 -8.01 -15.60
C ASP A 159 -11.52 -9.43 -15.15
N ARG A 160 -10.81 -10.20 -16.00
CA ARG A 160 -10.30 -11.53 -15.60
C ARG A 160 -9.25 -11.45 -14.48
N LEU A 161 -8.39 -10.45 -14.53
CA LEU A 161 -7.39 -10.25 -13.47
C LEU A 161 -8.04 -9.77 -12.18
N ASP A 162 -9.18 -9.09 -12.24
CA ASP A 162 -9.99 -8.72 -11.08
C ASP A 162 -10.45 -9.96 -10.29
N ASP A 163 -10.96 -10.98 -10.99
CA ASP A 163 -11.34 -12.26 -10.39
C ASP A 163 -10.13 -12.96 -9.73
N VAL A 164 -8.96 -12.89 -10.39
CA VAL A 164 -7.72 -13.44 -9.84
C VAL A 164 -7.32 -12.69 -8.57
N VAL A 165 -7.40 -11.35 -8.56
CA VAL A 165 -7.13 -10.52 -7.38
C VAL A 165 -8.08 -10.88 -6.24
N ALA A 166 -9.38 -10.98 -6.50
CA ALA A 166 -10.38 -11.38 -5.51
C ALA A 166 -10.06 -12.76 -4.92
N ARG A 167 -9.61 -13.71 -5.75
CA ARG A 167 -9.18 -15.03 -5.29
C ARG A 167 -7.94 -14.97 -4.41
N VAL A 168 -6.96 -14.14 -4.76
CA VAL A 168 -5.76 -13.93 -3.95
C VAL A 168 -6.11 -13.36 -2.58
N ASP A 169 -7.02 -12.40 -2.50
CA ASP A 169 -7.48 -11.82 -1.25
C ASP A 169 -8.21 -12.85 -0.36
N GLN A 170 -9.11 -13.64 -0.94
CA GLN A 170 -9.81 -14.72 -0.24
C GLN A 170 -8.85 -15.74 0.37
N GLU A 171 -7.84 -16.13 -0.38
CA GLU A 171 -6.81 -17.10 0.04
C GLU A 171 -5.65 -16.43 0.81
N ARG A 172 -5.72 -15.12 1.08
CA ARG A 172 -4.66 -14.36 1.77
C ARG A 172 -3.26 -14.55 1.16
N GLY A 173 -3.20 -14.68 -0.17
CA GLY A 173 -1.96 -14.94 -0.89
C GLY A 173 -1.41 -16.36 -0.74
N LEU A 174 -2.12 -17.30 -0.12
CA LEU A 174 -1.67 -18.68 0.12
C LEU A 174 -1.86 -19.63 -1.08
N VAL A 175 -2.40 -19.13 -2.17
CA VAL A 175 -2.58 -19.85 -3.44
C VAL A 175 -1.26 -19.87 -4.24
N ARG A 176 -1.09 -20.86 -5.12
CA ARG A 176 0.08 -20.94 -6.02
C ARG A 176 -0.22 -20.23 -7.35
N PRO A 177 0.78 -19.62 -8.02
CA PRO A 177 0.57 -18.99 -9.34
C PRO A 177 -0.03 -19.94 -10.39
N VAL A 178 0.32 -21.22 -10.36
CA VAL A 178 -0.23 -22.22 -11.30
C VAL A 178 -1.72 -22.47 -11.07
N ASP A 179 -2.17 -22.46 -9.81
CA ASP A 179 -3.58 -22.65 -9.47
C ASP A 179 -4.41 -21.42 -9.86
N LEU A 180 -3.84 -20.21 -9.75
CA LEU A 180 -4.46 -18.98 -10.25
C LEU A 180 -4.57 -18.96 -11.77
N ALA A 181 -3.55 -19.44 -12.48
CA ALA A 181 -3.61 -19.56 -13.94
C ALA A 181 -4.71 -20.53 -14.35
N GLY A 182 -4.82 -21.68 -13.68
CA GLY A 182 -5.91 -22.64 -13.88
C GLY A 182 -7.29 -22.04 -13.58
N PHE A 183 -7.43 -21.28 -12.50
CA PHE A 183 -8.65 -20.56 -12.14
C PHE A 183 -9.06 -19.55 -13.22
N ALA A 184 -8.11 -18.78 -13.74
CA ALA A 184 -8.33 -17.80 -14.80
C ALA A 184 -8.52 -18.44 -16.20
N GLY A 185 -8.34 -19.76 -16.34
CA GLY A 185 -8.44 -20.46 -17.62
C GLY A 185 -7.32 -20.12 -18.62
N VAL A 186 -6.13 -19.75 -18.12
CA VAL A 186 -5.00 -19.32 -18.95
C VAL A 186 -3.72 -20.09 -18.60
N GLN A 187 -2.72 -19.97 -19.46
CA GLN A 187 -1.38 -20.49 -19.19
C GLN A 187 -0.65 -19.61 -18.14
N LEU A 188 0.23 -20.21 -17.35
CA LEU A 188 1.03 -19.48 -16.34
C LEU A 188 1.82 -18.31 -16.95
N ALA A 189 2.35 -18.46 -18.14
CA ALA A 189 3.06 -17.41 -18.86
C ALA A 189 2.15 -16.22 -19.22
N GLU A 190 0.90 -16.48 -19.50
CA GLU A 190 -0.11 -15.45 -19.80
C GLU A 190 -0.50 -14.70 -18.52
N LEU A 191 -0.81 -15.41 -17.43
CA LEU A 191 -1.04 -14.81 -16.12
C LEU A 191 0.14 -13.93 -15.72
N HIS A 192 1.38 -14.40 -15.92
CA HIS A 192 2.58 -13.61 -15.64
C HIS A 192 2.60 -12.30 -16.43
N ARG A 193 2.32 -12.36 -17.75
CA ARG A 193 2.25 -11.14 -18.59
C ARG A 193 1.19 -10.16 -18.10
N TRP A 194 -0.01 -10.64 -17.73
CA TRP A 194 -1.08 -9.79 -17.21
C TRP A 194 -0.67 -9.11 -15.90
N CYS A 195 -0.14 -9.86 -14.96
CA CYS A 195 0.30 -9.30 -13.68
C CYS A 195 1.41 -8.25 -13.87
N VAL A 196 2.40 -8.52 -14.71
CA VAL A 196 3.46 -7.53 -14.99
C VAL A 196 2.90 -6.31 -15.72
N ALA A 197 2.02 -6.51 -16.71
CA ALA A 197 1.45 -5.41 -17.50
C ALA A 197 0.47 -4.55 -16.70
N LEU A 198 -0.33 -5.13 -15.79
CA LEU A 198 -1.46 -4.45 -15.16
C LEU A 198 -1.26 -4.19 -13.66
N LEU A 199 -0.56 -5.08 -12.93
CA LEU A 199 -0.18 -4.86 -11.52
C LEU A 199 1.22 -4.26 -11.38
N GLY A 200 2.06 -4.36 -12.42
CA GLY A 200 3.44 -3.92 -12.40
C GLY A 200 4.41 -4.87 -11.72
N MET A 201 3.95 -6.07 -11.33
CA MET A 201 4.76 -7.06 -10.62
C MET A 201 4.39 -8.48 -11.04
N ALA A 202 5.33 -9.42 -10.87
CA ALA A 202 5.09 -10.83 -11.13
C ALA A 202 4.05 -11.42 -10.15
N PRO A 203 3.30 -12.47 -10.56
CA PRO A 203 2.31 -13.13 -9.67
C PRO A 203 2.89 -13.55 -8.32
N ALA A 204 4.12 -14.08 -8.31
CA ALA A 204 4.78 -14.51 -7.08
C ALA A 204 5.05 -13.33 -6.12
N ALA A 205 5.48 -12.17 -6.64
CA ALA A 205 5.71 -10.97 -5.85
C ALA A 205 4.40 -10.42 -5.26
N TYR A 206 3.33 -10.36 -6.07
CA TYR A 206 2.00 -9.97 -5.61
C TYR A 206 1.48 -10.87 -4.49
N LEU A 207 1.55 -12.20 -4.69
CA LEU A 207 1.17 -13.16 -3.67
C LEU A 207 1.97 -13.02 -2.38
N SER A 208 3.28 -12.77 -2.48
CA SER A 208 4.15 -12.56 -1.32
C SER A 208 3.78 -11.29 -0.56
N ALA A 209 3.50 -10.18 -1.26
CA ALA A 209 3.07 -8.93 -0.65
C ALA A 209 1.76 -9.11 0.14
N VAL A 210 0.73 -9.70 -0.50
CA VAL A 210 -0.56 -9.96 0.16
C VAL A 210 -0.42 -10.91 1.34
N ARG A 211 0.36 -11.98 1.19
CA ARG A 211 0.59 -13.00 2.24
C ARG A 211 1.31 -12.41 3.43
N PHE A 212 2.37 -11.65 3.19
CA PHE A 212 3.14 -10.98 4.23
C PHE A 212 2.28 -10.01 5.02
N SER A 213 1.54 -9.14 4.32
CA SER A 213 0.62 -8.21 4.95
C SER A 213 -0.45 -8.91 5.79
N SER A 214 -1.09 -9.94 5.23
CA SER A 214 -2.10 -10.73 5.92
C SER A 214 -1.54 -11.37 7.19
N TYR A 215 -0.34 -11.95 7.12
CA TYR A 215 0.33 -12.57 8.27
C TYR A 215 0.62 -11.56 9.39
N VAL A 216 1.19 -10.40 9.04
CA VAL A 216 1.50 -9.37 10.05
C VAL A 216 0.23 -8.84 10.67
N ARG A 217 -0.79 -8.54 9.85
CA ARG A 217 -2.10 -8.06 10.32
C ARG A 217 -2.81 -9.03 11.24
N GLU A 218 -2.74 -10.32 10.96
CA GLU A 218 -3.34 -11.35 11.81
C GLU A 218 -2.72 -11.39 13.22
N ARG A 219 -1.43 -11.04 13.34
CA ARG A 219 -0.71 -11.02 14.61
C ARG A 219 -0.78 -9.70 15.35
N VAL A 220 -0.81 -8.59 14.63
CA VAL A 220 -0.76 -7.23 15.19
C VAL A 220 -2.17 -6.64 15.36
N GLY A 221 -3.14 -7.10 14.57
CA GLY A 221 -4.49 -6.55 14.55
C GLY A 221 -4.68 -5.44 13.53
N ALA A 222 -5.85 -4.78 13.60
CA ALA A 222 -6.21 -3.65 12.75
C ALA A 222 -5.53 -2.36 13.23
N GLY A 223 -5.29 -1.44 12.30
CA GLY A 223 -4.71 -0.12 12.59
C GLY A 223 -3.26 0.03 12.17
N PRO A 224 -2.59 1.12 12.58
CA PRO A 224 -1.17 1.36 12.30
C PRO A 224 -0.30 0.24 12.88
N VAL A 225 0.62 -0.26 12.06
CA VAL A 225 1.54 -1.32 12.49
C VAL A 225 2.78 -0.66 13.09
N ARG A 226 2.90 -0.72 14.41
CA ARG A 226 4.08 -0.19 15.11
C ARG A 226 5.32 -1.01 14.76
N LEU A 227 6.46 -0.34 14.69
CA LEU A 227 7.71 -0.94 14.30
C LEU A 227 8.08 -2.15 15.17
N GLU A 228 7.95 -2.03 16.49
CA GLU A 228 8.29 -3.10 17.44
C GLU A 228 7.41 -4.34 17.22
N ALA A 229 6.12 -4.13 16.93
CA ALA A 229 5.17 -5.20 16.67
C ALA A 229 5.48 -5.91 15.34
N ALA A 230 5.84 -5.16 14.29
CA ALA A 230 6.27 -5.72 13.01
C ALA A 230 7.56 -6.54 13.17
N VAL A 231 8.56 -6.00 13.88
CA VAL A 231 9.82 -6.69 14.14
C VAL A 231 9.57 -7.98 14.94
N ALA A 232 8.70 -7.95 15.96
CA ALA A 232 8.34 -9.13 16.73
C ALA A 232 7.67 -10.20 15.86
N ALA A 233 6.75 -9.81 14.96
CA ALA A 233 6.12 -10.72 14.01
C ALA A 233 7.14 -11.33 13.02
N LEU A 234 8.12 -10.54 12.57
CA LEU A 234 9.15 -10.99 11.62
C LEU A 234 10.21 -11.89 12.24
N ARG A 235 10.50 -11.74 13.54
CA ARG A 235 11.47 -12.59 14.25
C ARG A 235 11.16 -14.08 14.14
N TRP A 236 9.90 -14.42 14.03
CA TRP A 236 9.49 -15.81 13.81
C TRP A 236 10.12 -16.42 12.55
N PHE A 237 10.20 -15.66 11.45
CA PHE A 237 10.81 -16.12 10.20
C PHE A 237 12.35 -16.14 10.22
N MET A 238 12.95 -15.58 11.26
CA MET A 238 14.41 -15.58 11.45
C MET A 238 14.91 -16.79 12.21
N ASP A 239 14.02 -17.67 12.69
CA ASP A 239 14.39 -18.91 13.34
C ASP A 239 15.15 -19.80 12.34
N PRO A 240 16.38 -20.28 12.69
CA PRO A 240 17.16 -21.16 11.81
C PRO A 240 16.44 -22.48 11.43
N ALA A 241 15.41 -22.86 12.18
CA ALA A 241 14.58 -24.03 11.89
C ALA A 241 13.66 -23.82 10.67
N TYR A 242 13.43 -22.54 10.27
CA TYR A 242 12.63 -22.25 9.09
C TYR A 242 13.44 -22.43 7.81
N PRO A 243 12.98 -23.27 6.86
CA PRO A 243 13.65 -23.45 5.58
C PRO A 243 13.73 -22.11 4.82
N PRO A 244 14.91 -21.70 4.28
CA PRO A 244 15.08 -20.45 3.54
C PRO A 244 14.04 -20.22 2.43
N ARG A 245 13.66 -21.29 1.72
CA ARG A 245 12.64 -21.23 0.66
C ARG A 245 11.24 -20.89 1.19
N GLU A 246 10.89 -21.34 2.38
CA GLU A 246 9.61 -20.99 3.00
C GLU A 246 9.60 -19.52 3.47
N VAL A 247 10.72 -19.03 4.00
CA VAL A 247 10.87 -17.62 4.36
C VAL A 247 10.66 -16.76 3.12
N GLU A 248 11.36 -17.05 2.03
CA GLU A 248 11.23 -16.31 0.77
C GLU A 248 9.81 -16.39 0.21
N ARG A 249 9.20 -17.58 0.24
CA ARG A 249 7.83 -17.78 -0.20
C ARG A 249 6.83 -16.97 0.62
N PHE A 250 7.04 -16.82 1.93
CA PHE A 250 6.12 -16.07 2.81
C PHE A 250 6.34 -14.57 2.78
N THR A 251 7.58 -14.12 2.76
CA THR A 251 7.91 -12.70 2.91
C THR A 251 8.20 -12.00 1.59
N GLY A 252 8.43 -12.75 0.52
CA GLY A 252 8.96 -12.24 -0.75
C GLY A 252 10.42 -11.82 -0.68
N LEU A 253 11.07 -12.00 0.48
CA LEU A 253 12.47 -11.59 0.73
C LEU A 253 13.34 -12.81 0.97
N ALA A 254 14.54 -12.81 0.38
CA ALA A 254 15.56 -13.77 0.75
C ALA A 254 15.89 -13.66 2.25
N PRO A 255 16.26 -14.74 2.95
CA PRO A 255 16.55 -14.69 4.38
C PRO A 255 17.59 -13.65 4.81
N ALA A 256 18.56 -13.37 3.94
CA ALA A 256 19.56 -12.33 4.17
C ALA A 256 18.96 -10.92 4.12
N ASP A 257 18.02 -10.68 3.20
CA ASP A 257 17.32 -9.41 3.05
C ASP A 257 16.33 -9.20 4.19
N LEU A 258 15.62 -10.25 4.61
CA LEU A 258 14.76 -10.21 5.77
C LEU A 258 15.54 -9.88 7.05
N ARG A 259 16.71 -10.48 7.26
CA ARG A 259 17.58 -10.15 8.40
C ARG A 259 18.00 -8.68 8.36
N ARG A 260 18.47 -8.20 7.20
CA ARG A 260 18.82 -6.78 7.02
C ARG A 260 17.64 -5.84 7.29
N LEU A 261 16.45 -6.22 6.83
CA LEU A 261 15.22 -5.48 7.11
C LEU A 261 14.98 -5.38 8.60
N VAL A 262 14.94 -6.50 9.32
CA VAL A 262 14.69 -6.55 10.77
C VAL A 262 15.76 -5.80 11.56
N GLU A 263 17.05 -5.93 11.19
CA GLU A 263 18.15 -5.21 11.82
C GLU A 263 18.03 -3.69 11.62
N ARG A 264 17.65 -3.24 10.42
CA ARG A 264 17.46 -1.81 10.14
C ARG A 264 16.21 -1.25 10.82
N LEU A 265 15.13 -2.04 10.86
CA LEU A 265 13.92 -1.68 11.59
C LEU A 265 14.16 -1.60 13.09
N GLY A 266 15.04 -2.42 13.65
CA GLY A 266 15.39 -2.44 15.08
C GLY A 266 16.40 -1.38 15.51
N ARG A 267 16.97 -0.60 14.59
CA ARG A 267 17.87 0.51 14.93
C ARG A 267 17.06 1.78 15.20
N PRO A 268 17.35 2.52 16.31
CA PRO A 268 16.74 3.82 16.51
C PRO A 268 17.01 4.68 15.28
N THR A 269 15.96 5.26 14.71
CA THR A 269 16.09 6.24 13.64
C THR A 269 16.74 7.49 14.26
N PRO A 270 17.90 7.97 13.76
CA PRO A 270 18.56 9.16 14.29
C PRO A 270 17.72 10.41 14.04
#